data_f1174f24e40dd288cf4973cbd19c74af
#
_entry.id   f1174f24e40dd288cf4973cbd19c74af
#
_cell.length_a   1.000
_cell.length_b   1.000
_cell.length_c   1.000
_cell.angle_alpha   90.00
_cell.angle_beta   90.00
_cell.angle_gamma   90.00
#
_symmetry.space_group_name_H-M   'P 1'
#
loop_
_entity.id
_entity.type
_entity.pdbx_description
1 polymer ?
#
loop_
_entity_poly.entity_id
_entity_poly.type
_entity_poly.pdbx_seq_one_letter_code
_entity_poly.pdbx_strand_id
1 'polypeptide(L)' 'MTQSLRTCPLGMEIEICAIELSERYRFRLNELGFRKHERLTVIQKANFGGCVVSHGSERIAVDGATARRILVKPS' A
#
# COMPACT_ATOMS: atom_id res chain seq x y z
N MET A 1 -7.91 13.64 2.17
CA MET A 1 -7.07 13.42 3.35
C MET A 1 -6.26 12.15 3.16
N THR A 2 -4.96 12.20 3.43
CA THR A 2 -4.09 11.03 3.29
C THR A 2 -3.93 10.31 4.63
N GLN A 3 -3.71 9.01 4.55
CA GLN A 3 -3.40 8.17 5.70
C GLN A 3 -2.41 7.10 5.26
N SER A 4 -1.80 6.40 6.21
CA SER A 4 -0.89 5.32 5.83
C SER A 4 -1.69 4.08 5.44
N LEU A 5 -1.12 3.27 4.58
CA LEU A 5 -1.73 2.01 4.16
C LEU A 5 -2.01 1.11 5.38
N ARG A 6 -1.14 1.19 6.40
CA ARG A 6 -1.27 0.40 7.61
C ARG A 6 -2.60 0.63 8.34
N THR A 7 -3.13 1.84 8.29
CA THR A 7 -4.36 2.20 9.02
C THR A 7 -5.63 2.04 8.19
N CYS A 8 -5.50 1.63 6.93
CA CYS A 8 -6.67 1.47 6.07
C CYS A 8 -7.48 0.24 6.48
N PRO A 9 -8.81 0.37 6.54
CA PRO A 9 -9.66 -0.77 6.87
C PRO A 9 -9.71 -1.80 5.74
N LEU A 10 -10.04 -3.02 6.13
CA LEU A 10 -10.22 -4.12 5.19
C LEU A 10 -11.33 -3.78 4.19
N GLY A 11 -11.08 -4.08 2.93
CA GLY A 11 -12.05 -3.85 1.85
C GLY A 11 -11.99 -2.46 1.24
N MET A 12 -11.19 -1.56 1.82
CA MET A 12 -11.10 -0.19 1.32
C MET A 12 -10.32 -0.14 0.02
N GLU A 13 -10.88 0.53 -0.98
CA GLU A 13 -10.17 0.84 -2.22
C GLU A 13 -9.46 2.17 -2.05
N ILE A 14 -8.18 2.18 -2.38
CA ILE A 14 -7.31 3.32 -2.12
C ILE A 14 -6.49 3.68 -3.35
N GLU A 15 -5.98 4.91 -3.35
CA GLU A 15 -5.04 5.39 -4.35
C GLU A 15 -3.75 5.80 -3.65
N ILE A 16 -2.61 5.40 -4.17
CA ILE A 16 -1.31 5.75 -3.60
C ILE A 16 -1.01 7.23 -3.86
N CYS A 17 -0.73 7.97 -2.78
CA CYS A 17 -0.37 9.39 -2.85
C CYS A 17 1.13 9.60 -2.82
N ALA A 18 1.83 8.84 -1.98
CA ALA A 18 3.27 8.96 -1.83
C ALA A 18 3.83 7.71 -1.17
N ILE A 19 5.10 7.42 -1.45
CA ILE A 19 5.82 6.33 -0.81
C ILE A 19 7.03 6.95 -0.14
N GLU A 20 6.99 7.03 1.19
CA GLU A 20 8.01 7.70 1.98
C GLU A 20 9.12 6.74 2.40
N LEU A 21 9.80 6.20 1.40
CA LEU A 21 10.92 5.29 1.57
C LEU A 21 12.10 5.82 0.76
N SER A 22 13.29 5.26 1.03
CA SER A 22 14.45 5.63 0.25
C SER A 22 14.23 5.28 -1.23
N GLU A 23 14.97 5.95 -2.11
CA GLU A 23 14.84 5.75 -3.54
C GLU A 23 14.97 4.28 -3.94
N ARG A 24 15.88 3.57 -3.28
CA ARG A 24 16.12 2.15 -3.53
C ARG A 24 14.86 1.30 -3.28
N TYR A 25 14.18 1.55 -2.16
CA TYR A 25 12.97 0.81 -1.81
C TYR A 25 11.79 1.24 -2.68
N ARG A 26 11.69 2.53 -3.01
CA ARG A 26 10.64 3.00 -3.90
C ARG A 26 10.76 2.37 -5.27
N PHE A 27 11.98 2.25 -5.78
CA PHE A 27 12.21 1.63 -7.07
C PHE A 27 11.71 0.18 -7.06
N ARG A 28 12.02 -0.55 -5.99
CA ARG A 28 11.61 -1.94 -5.85
C ARG A 28 10.08 -2.07 -5.79
N LEU A 29 9.42 -1.20 -5.05
CA LEU A 29 7.97 -1.19 -4.98
C LEU A 29 7.33 -0.80 -6.31
N ASN A 30 7.94 0.12 -7.03
CA ASN A 30 7.46 0.50 -8.35
C ASN A 30 7.46 -0.67 -9.32
N GLU A 31 8.44 -1.54 -9.22
CA GLU A 31 8.50 -2.74 -10.04
C GLU A 31 7.36 -3.70 -9.74
N LEU A 32 6.86 -3.70 -8.51
CA LEU A 32 5.72 -4.51 -8.09
C LEU A 32 4.38 -3.86 -8.43
N GLY A 33 4.40 -2.66 -8.99
CA GLY A 33 3.18 -1.95 -9.32
C GLY A 33 2.75 -0.89 -8.30
N PHE A 34 3.50 -0.73 -7.20
CA PHE A 34 3.21 0.34 -6.22
C PHE A 34 3.80 1.65 -6.73
N ARG A 35 2.96 2.43 -7.38
CA ARG A 35 3.35 3.73 -7.92
C ARG A 35 2.35 4.78 -7.50
N LYS A 36 2.79 6.03 -7.49
CA LYS A 36 1.89 7.15 -7.25
C LYS A 36 0.72 7.07 -8.22
N HIS A 37 -0.49 7.26 -7.71
CA HIS A 37 -1.77 7.21 -8.44
C HIS A 37 -2.31 5.81 -8.75
N GLU A 38 -1.58 4.76 -8.40
CA GLU A 38 -2.11 3.40 -8.55
C GLU A 38 -3.20 3.13 -7.54
N ARG A 39 -4.18 2.33 -7.94
CA ARG A 39 -5.31 1.95 -7.08
C ARG A 39 -5.14 0.53 -6.58
N LEU A 40 -5.41 0.36 -5.31
CA LEU A 40 -5.26 -0.92 -4.62
C LEU A 40 -6.48 -1.14 -3.74
N THR A 41 -6.74 -2.41 -3.41
CA THR A 41 -7.78 -2.76 -2.45
C THR A 41 -7.15 -3.55 -1.31
N VAL A 42 -7.42 -3.17 -0.07
CA VAL A 42 -6.92 -3.90 1.10
C VAL A 42 -7.80 -5.13 1.28
N ILE A 43 -7.22 -6.32 1.06
CA ILE A 43 -7.99 -7.57 1.10
C ILE A 43 -7.70 -8.43 2.32
N GLN A 44 -6.65 -8.13 3.07
CA GLN A 44 -6.32 -8.87 4.28
C GLN A 44 -5.43 -8.01 5.17
N LYS A 45 -5.60 -8.13 6.48
CA LYS A 45 -4.78 -7.42 7.45
C LYS A 45 -4.12 -8.42 8.37
N ALA A 46 -2.85 -8.18 8.71
CA ALA A 46 -2.09 -9.03 9.61
C ALA A 46 -1.97 -8.37 10.99
N ASN A 47 -1.69 -9.19 12.00
CA ASN A 47 -1.64 -8.74 13.39
C ASN A 47 -0.57 -7.69 13.69
N PHE A 48 0.49 -7.64 12.88
CA PHE A 48 1.61 -6.72 13.14
C PHE A 48 1.61 -5.51 12.21
N GLY A 49 0.45 -5.15 11.68
CA GLY A 49 0.31 -3.96 10.86
C GLY A 49 0.59 -4.18 9.37
N GLY A 50 0.99 -5.38 9.00
CA GLY A 50 1.13 -5.73 7.60
C GLY A 50 -0.23 -5.96 6.96
N CYS A 51 -0.25 -6.01 5.64
CA CYS A 51 -1.50 -6.25 4.92
C CYS A 51 -1.23 -6.91 3.57
N VAL A 52 -2.29 -7.44 2.99
CA VAL A 52 -2.26 -7.92 1.61
C VAL A 52 -3.18 -7.00 0.81
N VAL A 53 -2.68 -6.52 -0.30
CA VAL A 53 -3.46 -5.67 -1.20
C VAL A 53 -3.63 -6.35 -2.54
N SER A 54 -4.74 -6.06 -3.18
CA SER A 54 -5.04 -6.51 -4.53
C SER A 54 -4.67 -5.39 -5.49
N HIS A 55 -3.90 -5.73 -6.51
CA HIS A 55 -3.52 -4.81 -7.60
C HIS A 55 -3.80 -5.53 -8.91
N GLY A 56 -4.90 -5.17 -9.55
CA GLY A 56 -5.36 -5.92 -10.72
C GLY A 56 -5.67 -7.36 -10.33
N SER A 57 -5.04 -8.32 -10.99
CA SER A 57 -5.21 -9.74 -10.70
C SER A 57 -4.18 -10.27 -9.70
N GLU A 58 -3.27 -9.41 -9.24
CA GLU A 58 -2.21 -9.82 -8.34
C GLU A 58 -2.51 -9.48 -6.88
N ARG A 59 -1.94 -10.25 -5.98
CA ARG A 59 -2.01 -10.00 -4.54
C ARG A 59 -0.60 -9.78 -4.03
N ILE A 60 -0.40 -8.71 -3.29
CA ILE A 60 0.91 -8.32 -2.82
C ILE A 60 0.87 -8.15 -1.30
N ALA A 61 1.76 -8.86 -0.61
CA ALA A 61 1.87 -8.74 0.84
C ALA A 61 2.86 -7.63 1.17
N VAL A 62 2.48 -6.77 2.10
CA VAL A 62 3.28 -5.62 2.53
C VAL A 62 3.44 -5.72 4.05
N ASP A 63 4.69 -5.63 4.54
CA ASP A 63 4.91 -5.66 5.98
C ASP A 63 4.49 -4.35 6.63
N GLY A 64 4.37 -4.36 7.97
CA GLY A 64 3.87 -3.20 8.71
C GLY A 64 4.75 -1.97 8.60
N ALA A 65 6.06 -2.15 8.58
CA ALA A 65 6.99 -1.02 8.47
C ALA A 65 6.86 -0.34 7.11
N THR A 66 6.74 -1.13 6.05
CA THR A 66 6.56 -0.61 4.70
C THR A 66 5.18 0.04 4.54
N ALA A 67 4.13 -0.62 5.04
CA ALA A 67 2.77 -0.10 4.95
C ALA A 67 2.63 1.26 5.64
N ARG A 68 3.35 1.47 6.72
CA ARG A 68 3.35 2.75 7.44
C ARG A 68 3.87 3.89 6.57
N ARG A 69 4.76 3.60 5.63
CA ARG A 69 5.41 4.60 4.78
C ARG A 69 4.71 4.81 3.44
N ILE A 70 3.67 4.06 3.17
CA ILE A 70 2.89 4.25 1.96
C ILE A 70 1.66 5.08 2.31
N LEU A 71 1.61 6.30 1.79
CA LEU A 71 0.51 7.22 2.05
C LEU A 71 -0.54 7.08 0.97
N VAL A 72 -1.78 6.96 1.38
CA VAL A 72 -2.89 6.68 0.48
C VAL A 72 -4.09 7.56 0.81
N LYS A 73 -5.04 7.60 -0.10
CA LYS A 73 -6.33 8.26 0.10
C LYS A 73 -7.42 7.34 -0.45
N PRO A 74 -8.69 7.54 -0.03
CA PRO A 74 -9.80 6.79 -0.61
C PRO A 74 -9.86 7.03 -2.12
N SER A 75 -10.10 5.97 -2.83
CA SER A 75 -10.19 6.01 -4.27
C SER A 75 -11.61 6.31 -4.74
#